data_ad3e6388cc92ea1515d2fb94e8ee3c93
#
_entry.id   ad3e6388cc92ea1515d2fb94e8ee3c93
#
_cell.length_a   1.000
_cell.length_b   1.000
_cell.length_c   1.000
_cell.angle_alpha   90.00
_cell.angle_beta   90.00
_cell.angle_gamma   90.00
#
_symmetry.space_group_name_H-M   'P 1'
#
loop_
_entity.id
_entity.type
_entity.pdbx_description
1 polymer ?
#
loop_
_entity_poly.entity_id
_entity_poly.type
_entity_poly.pdbx_seq_one_letter_code
_entity_poly.pdbx_strand_id
1 'polypeptide(L)'
;MMLYFVLLFLPYVLSARTRMVLPGYETLRTRNGNENSHKVLTVDRKECKFPFRQGGSIHHHCITISSSRPWCSLTHNFDRDFLWGYCAAVTTQPSVFVHSSRRFTDLCQVNPCQNGGICTLVPHRRSFECSCPENFTGRHCDQRKCYETIHLRYYDIGESWGRIYHRNVERCTCVDGEISCERVRYTVCSENPCENDGTCRLITATREEVCACRLGYSGPYCSIAPEAECYDNKGTDYRGVVNTTVSGALCLPWNSDLLHDELHVGTVEGATLRGLGEHSYCRNPDGDKMPWCYTLNDRAISWENCDVPSCVMRSSSSRRVVQVPRPPPPPNVLPDTNQTNDAKPAKKPVCGKRHKKRISVAKGRILGGSSALPGTHPWMAALYIGDDSFCAGTLVSSCWVVSAAHCFFRSPLVSKIRVILGQHNFNVTTSDTKTFGVEKYIFPGRFSVFNPTLHDIVLVKLKKQDGHCVRKTQFIQPICLPDKAMTFPDYYCCQITGWGHMHEKANKYSNLQEAGVRIFPFERCIQPEVYGNHVTSNMVCAGTDRCVDACQGDSGGPLACVKDDVSFLYGVISWGDGCGKTGKPGVYTKVVSYVNWINTIIKRKPKSK
;
A
#
# COMPACT_ATOMS: atom_id res chain seq x y z
N MET A 1 -40.33 -54.59 -25.09
CA MET A 1 -41.24 -54.92 -23.97
C MET A 1 -40.64 -54.29 -22.72
N MET A 2 -41.42 -53.44 -22.10
CA MET A 2 -41.29 -52.70 -20.80
C MET A 2 -40.15 -51.65 -20.71
N LEU A 3 -40.48 -50.38 -20.82
CA LEU A 3 -41.31 -49.44 -19.97
C LEU A 3 -40.57 -48.93 -18.73
N TYR A 4 -40.20 -47.60 -18.83
CA TYR A 4 -40.37 -46.49 -17.86
C TYR A 4 -39.88 -46.66 -16.41
N PHE A 5 -38.94 -45.84 -16.00
CA PHE A 5 -39.25 -44.81 -14.98
C PHE A 5 -38.17 -43.68 -15.06
N VAL A 6 -38.63 -42.55 -15.56
CA VAL A 6 -37.96 -41.24 -15.42
C VAL A 6 -38.30 -40.71 -14.04
N LEU A 7 -37.35 -40.48 -13.19
CA LEU A 7 -37.51 -39.62 -12.03
C LEU A 7 -36.58 -38.42 -12.14
N LEU A 8 -37.21 -37.30 -12.44
CA LEU A 8 -36.72 -35.95 -12.36
C LEU A 8 -36.30 -35.60 -10.93
N PHE A 9 -35.01 -35.41 -10.69
CA PHE A 9 -34.54 -34.61 -9.56
C PHE A 9 -33.99 -33.29 -10.09
N LEU A 10 -34.85 -32.27 -10.06
CA LEU A 10 -34.44 -30.87 -10.08
C LEU A 10 -33.80 -30.52 -8.74
N PRO A 11 -32.55 -29.97 -8.71
CA PRO A 11 -32.11 -29.29 -7.53
C PRO A 11 -32.77 -27.91 -7.50
N TYR A 12 -33.58 -27.67 -6.51
CA TYR A 12 -34.04 -26.35 -6.10
C TYR A 12 -32.80 -25.51 -5.80
N VAL A 13 -32.49 -24.58 -6.70
CA VAL A 13 -31.65 -23.43 -6.39
C VAL A 13 -32.53 -22.49 -5.55
N LEU A 14 -32.42 -22.60 -4.25
CA LEU A 14 -32.92 -21.59 -3.32
C LEU A 14 -32.09 -20.31 -3.52
N SER A 15 -32.56 -19.47 -4.46
CA SER A 15 -32.26 -18.07 -4.48
C SER A 15 -32.89 -17.45 -3.24
N ALA A 16 -32.12 -17.33 -2.18
CA ALA A 16 -32.48 -16.53 -1.03
C ALA A 16 -32.47 -15.05 -1.45
N ARG A 17 -33.51 -14.61 -2.17
CA ARG A 17 -33.91 -13.21 -2.22
C ARG A 17 -34.48 -12.88 -0.85
N THR A 18 -33.61 -12.42 0.05
CA THR A 18 -34.02 -11.73 1.25
C THR A 18 -34.75 -10.48 0.81
N ARG A 19 -36.09 -10.56 0.78
CA ARG A 19 -36.96 -9.37 0.77
C ARG A 19 -36.67 -8.64 2.09
N MET A 20 -35.85 -7.58 2.04
CA MET A 20 -35.85 -6.61 3.13
C MET A 20 -37.19 -5.93 3.18
N VAL A 21 -37.96 -6.28 4.19
CA VAL A 21 -39.11 -5.49 4.64
C VAL A 21 -38.56 -4.19 5.19
N LEU A 22 -38.94 -3.07 4.61
CA LEU A 22 -38.53 -1.73 5.01
C LEU A 22 -39.27 -1.35 6.32
N PRO A 23 -38.60 -1.24 7.46
CA PRO A 23 -39.15 -0.54 8.61
C PRO A 23 -39.02 0.97 8.39
N GLY A 24 -40.02 1.70 8.80
CA GLY A 24 -40.00 3.16 8.79
C GLY A 24 -38.83 3.72 9.61
N TYR A 25 -38.36 4.89 9.20
CA TYR A 25 -37.33 5.63 9.88
C TYR A 25 -37.78 6.05 11.29
N GLU A 26 -37.35 5.33 12.33
CA GLU A 26 -37.49 5.79 13.70
C GLU A 26 -36.13 6.27 14.25
N THR A 27 -36.16 7.50 14.72
CA THR A 27 -35.09 8.09 15.51
C THR A 27 -35.12 7.54 16.91
N LEU A 28 -34.04 6.90 17.31
CA LEU A 28 -33.83 6.51 18.68
C LEU A 28 -33.04 7.56 19.44
N ARG A 29 -33.75 8.41 20.18
CA ARG A 29 -33.20 9.06 21.37
C ARG A 29 -33.29 8.07 22.52
N THR A 30 -32.21 7.49 22.95
CA THR A 30 -32.14 6.85 24.25
C THR A 30 -32.07 7.96 25.31
N ARG A 31 -33.17 8.09 26.05
CA ARG A 31 -33.22 8.84 27.29
C ARG A 31 -32.68 7.91 28.36
N ASN A 32 -31.40 8.03 28.71
CA ASN A 32 -30.87 7.82 30.06
C ASN A 32 -29.39 8.26 30.05
N GLY A 33 -29.03 9.00 31.09
CA GLY A 33 -27.80 9.72 31.19
C GLY A 33 -26.57 8.84 31.28
N ASN A 34 -25.48 9.46 30.87
CA ASN A 34 -24.09 9.10 30.84
C ASN A 34 -23.61 8.30 29.63
N GLU A 35 -22.60 8.90 28.97
CA GLU A 35 -21.77 8.44 27.88
C GLU A 35 -22.28 8.82 26.47
N ASN A 36 -21.72 9.91 25.94
CA ASN A 36 -22.02 10.38 24.59
C ASN A 36 -20.75 10.56 23.74
N SER A 37 -20.20 9.47 23.28
CA SER A 37 -19.63 9.50 21.94
C SER A 37 -20.82 9.37 20.95
N HIS A 38 -21.04 10.34 20.05
CA HIS A 38 -22.08 10.20 19.03
C HIS A 38 -21.62 9.19 18.00
N LYS A 39 -21.78 7.92 18.35
CA LYS A 39 -21.62 6.81 17.43
C LYS A 39 -22.73 6.94 16.38
N VAL A 40 -22.34 7.02 15.10
CA VAL A 40 -23.34 6.90 14.03
C VAL A 40 -23.82 5.46 14.06
N LEU A 41 -25.12 5.29 14.25
CA LEU A 41 -25.73 3.98 14.29
C LEU A 41 -26.43 3.67 12.96
N THR A 42 -26.47 2.40 12.59
CA THR A 42 -27.34 1.92 11.54
C THR A 42 -28.80 1.85 12.01
N VAL A 43 -29.73 1.65 11.08
CA VAL A 43 -31.15 1.39 11.36
C VAL A 43 -31.31 0.23 12.34
N ASP A 44 -30.43 -0.77 12.27
CA ASP A 44 -30.42 -1.94 13.16
C ASP A 44 -29.65 -1.70 14.47
N ARG A 45 -29.38 -0.45 14.84
CA ARG A 45 -28.65 -0.01 16.05
C ARG A 45 -27.22 -0.52 16.16
N LYS A 46 -26.59 -0.92 15.06
CA LYS A 46 -25.18 -1.26 15.03
C LYS A 46 -24.35 -0.01 14.80
N GLU A 47 -23.16 0.05 15.41
CA GLU A 47 -22.25 1.18 15.29
C GLU A 47 -21.56 1.22 13.92
N CYS A 48 -21.65 2.36 13.23
CA CYS A 48 -20.84 2.65 12.05
C CYS A 48 -19.39 2.88 12.45
N LYS A 49 -18.44 2.25 11.77
CA LYS A 49 -17.00 2.50 11.98
C LYS A 49 -16.48 3.49 10.95
N PHE A 50 -15.88 4.58 11.44
CA PHE A 50 -15.24 5.60 10.61
C PHE A 50 -13.82 5.87 11.12
N PRO A 51 -12.88 6.17 10.20
CA PRO A 51 -13.02 6.04 8.75
C PRO A 51 -13.15 4.59 8.33
N PHE A 52 -13.81 4.30 7.19
CA PHE A 52 -13.84 2.97 6.61
C PHE A 52 -13.45 2.97 5.14
N ARG A 53 -12.92 1.85 4.68
CA ARG A 53 -12.50 1.63 3.30
C ARG A 53 -13.59 0.95 2.49
N GLN A 54 -13.86 1.47 1.26
CA GLN A 54 -14.77 0.87 0.30
C GLN A 54 -14.31 1.18 -1.13
N GLY A 55 -14.16 0.15 -1.96
CA GLY A 55 -13.70 0.29 -3.34
C GLY A 55 -12.33 0.94 -3.45
N GLY A 56 -11.44 0.71 -2.47
CA GLY A 56 -10.13 1.33 -2.38
C GLY A 56 -10.11 2.77 -1.87
N SER A 57 -11.27 3.40 -1.66
CA SER A 57 -11.39 4.78 -1.13
C SER A 57 -11.74 4.77 0.36
N ILE A 58 -11.28 5.80 1.08
CA ILE A 58 -11.54 5.98 2.52
C ILE A 58 -12.72 6.95 2.71
N HIS A 59 -13.65 6.57 3.56
CA HIS A 59 -14.87 7.32 3.84
C HIS A 59 -14.99 7.62 5.34
N HIS A 60 -15.22 8.88 5.67
CA HIS A 60 -15.36 9.37 7.04
C HIS A 60 -16.80 9.59 7.48
N HIS A 61 -17.76 9.24 6.63
CA HIS A 61 -19.21 9.43 6.87
C HIS A 61 -19.99 8.41 6.05
N CYS A 62 -21.30 8.33 6.32
CA CYS A 62 -22.20 7.50 5.52
C CYS A 62 -22.19 7.90 4.05
N ILE A 63 -22.14 6.92 3.17
CA ILE A 63 -22.05 7.11 1.71
C ILE A 63 -23.29 6.60 0.99
N THR A 64 -23.54 7.12 -0.22
CA THR A 64 -24.62 6.68 -1.11
C THR A 64 -24.14 5.91 -2.33
N ILE A 65 -22.86 5.54 -2.37
CA ILE A 65 -22.26 4.80 -3.48
C ILE A 65 -22.97 3.44 -3.58
N SER A 66 -23.42 3.11 -4.78
CA SER A 66 -24.15 1.87 -5.08
C SER A 66 -25.50 1.69 -4.34
N SER A 67 -26.02 2.74 -3.69
CA SER A 67 -27.30 2.73 -3.00
C SER A 67 -27.96 4.11 -3.03
N SER A 68 -29.29 4.16 -3.12
CA SER A 68 -30.06 5.40 -2.97
C SER A 68 -30.19 5.88 -1.53
N ARG A 69 -29.81 5.04 -0.55
CA ARG A 69 -29.83 5.35 0.88
C ARG A 69 -28.43 5.44 1.44
N PRO A 70 -28.15 6.39 2.34
CA PRO A 70 -26.89 6.45 3.03
C PRO A 70 -26.62 5.16 3.83
N TRP A 71 -25.44 4.59 3.70
CA TRP A 71 -25.00 3.43 4.44
C TRP A 71 -23.57 3.60 4.96
N CYS A 72 -23.18 2.81 5.94
CA CYS A 72 -21.84 2.78 6.50
C CYS A 72 -21.33 1.35 6.66
N SER A 73 -20.04 1.19 6.75
CA SER A 73 -19.43 -0.07 7.19
C SER A 73 -19.53 -0.24 8.71
N LEU A 74 -19.64 -1.48 9.15
CA LEU A 74 -19.58 -1.88 10.56
C LEU A 74 -18.17 -2.23 11.01
N THR A 75 -17.20 -2.17 10.09
CA THR A 75 -15.76 -2.36 10.33
C THR A 75 -15.01 -1.26 9.60
N HIS A 76 -13.75 -1.06 9.91
CA HIS A 76 -12.91 -0.08 9.19
C HIS A 76 -12.56 -0.52 7.75
N ASN A 77 -12.87 -1.76 7.36
CA ASN A 77 -12.58 -2.28 6.02
C ASN A 77 -13.77 -3.04 5.44
N PHE A 78 -14.67 -2.32 4.74
CA PHE A 78 -15.81 -2.90 4.06
C PHE A 78 -15.39 -3.85 2.92
N ASP A 79 -14.31 -3.55 2.20
CA ASP A 79 -13.85 -4.37 1.06
C ASP A 79 -13.44 -5.78 1.50
N ARG A 80 -13.04 -5.95 2.77
CA ARG A 80 -12.72 -7.24 3.37
C ARG A 80 -13.94 -7.95 3.94
N ASP A 81 -14.68 -7.23 4.77
CA ASP A 81 -15.64 -7.85 5.69
C ASP A 81 -17.07 -7.87 5.16
N PHE A 82 -17.38 -6.99 4.19
CA PHE A 82 -18.71 -6.79 3.59
C PHE A 82 -19.82 -6.57 4.63
N LEU A 83 -19.44 -6.14 5.85
CA LEU A 83 -20.37 -5.84 6.93
C LEU A 83 -20.79 -4.39 6.88
N TRP A 84 -22.07 -4.15 6.69
CA TRP A 84 -22.61 -2.81 6.54
C TRP A 84 -24.03 -2.70 7.06
N GLY A 85 -24.52 -1.47 7.17
CA GLY A 85 -25.91 -1.18 7.48
C GLY A 85 -26.32 0.20 6.99
N TYR A 86 -27.60 0.38 6.77
CA TYR A 86 -28.11 1.72 6.44
C TYR A 86 -27.99 2.63 7.66
N CYS A 87 -27.45 3.82 7.45
CA CYS A 87 -27.37 4.81 8.50
C CYS A 87 -28.77 5.21 8.96
N ALA A 88 -28.99 5.28 10.28
CA ALA A 88 -30.24 5.75 10.84
C ALA A 88 -30.47 7.22 10.44
N ALA A 89 -31.66 7.53 9.93
CA ALA A 89 -32.00 8.91 9.65
C ALA A 89 -32.22 9.67 10.96
N VAL A 90 -31.66 10.85 11.08
CA VAL A 90 -31.99 11.76 12.18
C VAL A 90 -33.32 12.40 11.82
N THR A 91 -34.42 11.97 12.41
CA THR A 91 -35.73 12.63 12.22
C THR A 91 -35.78 13.94 13.00
N THR A 92 -36.00 15.00 12.27
CA THR A 92 -36.53 16.24 12.84
C THR A 92 -38.06 16.17 12.79
N GLN A 93 -38.75 16.36 13.93
CA GLN A 93 -40.20 16.56 13.95
C GLN A 93 -40.57 17.80 13.12
N PRO A 94 -41.72 17.78 12.41
CA PRO A 94 -42.20 18.94 11.69
C PRO A 94 -42.76 19.97 12.68
N SER A 95 -42.08 21.05 12.90
CA SER A 95 -42.64 22.25 13.49
C SER A 95 -43.06 23.20 12.37
N VAL A 96 -44.32 23.65 12.51
CA VAL A 96 -45.09 24.61 11.77
C VAL A 96 -44.29 25.66 11.02
N PHE A 97 -44.59 25.82 9.73
CA PHE A 97 -44.07 26.86 8.85
C PHE A 97 -44.34 28.26 9.40
N VAL A 98 -43.24 28.98 9.67
CA VAL A 98 -43.20 30.43 9.64
C VAL A 98 -42.08 30.81 8.69
N HIS A 99 -42.44 31.41 7.56
CA HIS A 99 -41.52 32.03 6.63
C HIS A 99 -40.71 33.12 7.35
N SER A 100 -39.44 32.83 7.62
CA SER A 100 -38.44 33.85 7.88
C SER A 100 -37.16 33.39 7.24
N SER A 101 -36.67 34.11 6.25
CA SER A 101 -35.38 33.94 5.61
C SER A 101 -34.28 34.22 6.64
N ARG A 102 -33.89 33.18 7.40
CA ARG A 102 -32.70 33.25 8.26
C ARG A 102 -31.50 32.68 7.51
N ARG A 103 -30.48 33.53 7.39
CA ARG A 103 -29.14 33.19 6.93
C ARG A 103 -28.67 31.94 7.67
N PHE A 104 -28.13 30.98 6.96
CA PHE A 104 -27.46 29.81 7.51
C PHE A 104 -26.30 30.31 8.39
N THR A 105 -26.41 30.23 9.69
CA THR A 105 -25.28 30.45 10.60
C THR A 105 -24.39 29.22 10.51
N ASP A 106 -23.16 29.43 10.07
CA ASP A 106 -22.08 28.43 10.08
C ASP A 106 -21.85 28.00 11.54
N LEU A 107 -22.17 26.75 11.87
CA LEU A 107 -22.05 26.21 13.22
C LEU A 107 -20.58 26.10 13.69
N CYS A 108 -19.62 26.15 12.76
CA CYS A 108 -18.19 26.20 13.05
C CYS A 108 -17.62 27.62 13.06
N GLN A 109 -18.44 28.67 12.82
CA GLN A 109 -17.98 30.05 12.85
C GLN A 109 -17.44 30.47 14.23
N VAL A 110 -18.06 29.95 15.29
CA VAL A 110 -17.48 29.92 16.64
C VAL A 110 -17.17 28.44 16.91
N ASN A 111 -15.89 28.06 16.91
CA ASN A 111 -15.49 26.67 17.08
C ASN A 111 -16.07 26.07 18.37
N PRO A 112 -17.03 25.12 18.29
CA PRO A 112 -17.62 24.49 19.47
C PRO A 112 -16.74 23.41 20.08
N CYS A 113 -15.64 23.02 19.41
CA CYS A 113 -14.72 22.01 19.86
C CYS A 113 -13.73 22.61 20.84
N GLN A 114 -13.60 21.96 22.00
CA GLN A 114 -12.69 22.36 23.05
C GLN A 114 -11.29 21.76 22.86
N ASN A 115 -10.36 22.15 23.71
CA ASN A 115 -9.01 21.57 23.81
C ASN A 115 -8.26 21.45 22.47
N GLY A 116 -8.47 22.37 21.55
CA GLY A 116 -7.79 22.37 20.23
C GLY A 116 -8.45 21.46 19.19
N GLY A 117 -9.63 20.96 19.45
CA GLY A 117 -10.42 20.19 18.48
C GLY A 117 -10.78 21.04 17.24
N ILE A 118 -10.82 20.39 16.10
CA ILE A 118 -11.14 21.02 14.81
C ILE A 118 -12.60 20.77 14.48
N CYS A 119 -13.35 21.85 14.29
CA CYS A 119 -14.76 21.78 13.90
C CYS A 119 -14.89 21.55 12.39
N THR A 120 -15.69 20.58 12.00
CA THR A 120 -16.04 20.30 10.61
C THR A 120 -17.56 20.33 10.47
N LEU A 121 -18.06 21.14 9.52
CA LEU A 121 -19.47 21.15 9.20
C LEU A 121 -19.89 19.85 8.50
N VAL A 122 -21.00 19.29 8.94
CA VAL A 122 -21.66 18.18 8.26
C VAL A 122 -22.88 18.73 7.51
N PRO A 123 -22.76 19.13 6.23
CA PRO A 123 -23.77 19.92 5.49
C PRO A 123 -25.14 19.23 5.43
N HIS A 124 -25.16 17.90 5.30
CA HIS A 124 -26.41 17.14 5.19
C HIS A 124 -27.16 16.95 6.51
N ARG A 125 -26.53 17.28 7.65
CA ARG A 125 -27.13 17.10 8.99
C ARG A 125 -27.42 18.42 9.72
N ARG A 126 -27.07 19.56 9.14
CA ARG A 126 -27.09 20.87 9.84
C ARG A 126 -26.41 20.78 11.21
N SER A 127 -25.29 20.08 11.29
CA SER A 127 -24.55 19.76 12.49
C SER A 127 -23.07 19.95 12.25
N PHE A 128 -22.28 19.89 13.31
CA PHE A 128 -20.83 19.89 13.27
C PHE A 128 -20.30 18.60 13.90
N GLU A 129 -19.06 18.28 13.58
CA GLU A 129 -18.28 17.20 14.15
C GLU A 129 -16.93 17.75 14.60
N CYS A 130 -16.46 17.34 15.78
CA CYS A 130 -15.18 17.71 16.31
C CYS A 130 -14.17 16.59 16.07
N SER A 131 -13.06 16.90 15.38
CA SER A 131 -11.88 16.06 15.35
C SER A 131 -11.01 16.39 16.53
N CYS A 132 -10.94 15.50 17.50
CA CYS A 132 -10.24 15.73 18.76
C CYS A 132 -8.76 15.38 18.65
N PRO A 133 -7.88 16.11 19.38
CA PRO A 133 -6.51 15.66 19.64
C PRO A 133 -6.47 14.29 20.33
N GLU A 134 -5.35 13.58 20.20
CA GLU A 134 -5.20 12.19 20.67
C GLU A 134 -5.53 12.00 22.17
N ASN A 135 -5.30 13.02 22.97
CA ASN A 135 -5.51 13.02 24.43
C ASN A 135 -6.92 13.41 24.87
N PHE A 136 -7.83 13.69 23.93
CA PHE A 136 -9.21 14.05 24.21
C PHE A 136 -10.19 13.21 23.43
N THR A 137 -11.41 13.07 23.94
CA THR A 137 -12.56 12.42 23.33
C THR A 137 -13.84 13.19 23.64
N GLY A 138 -15.00 12.69 23.22
CA GLY A 138 -16.28 13.34 23.42
C GLY A 138 -16.69 14.23 22.25
N ARG A 139 -17.98 14.65 22.27
CA ARG A 139 -18.59 15.41 21.16
C ARG A 139 -17.91 16.76 20.90
N HIS A 140 -17.41 17.36 21.95
CA HIS A 140 -16.77 18.67 21.95
C HIS A 140 -15.28 18.59 22.29
N CYS A 141 -14.69 17.40 22.30
CA CYS A 141 -13.33 17.15 22.77
C CYS A 141 -13.14 17.59 24.24
N ASP A 142 -14.17 17.44 25.04
CA ASP A 142 -14.26 17.89 26.42
C ASP A 142 -13.85 16.83 27.46
N GLN A 143 -13.74 15.57 27.02
CA GLN A 143 -13.38 14.44 27.87
C GLN A 143 -11.90 14.09 27.68
N ARG A 144 -11.16 14.02 28.79
CA ARG A 144 -9.73 13.69 28.79
C ARG A 144 -9.55 12.17 28.86
N LYS A 145 -8.74 11.61 27.97
CA LYS A 145 -8.29 10.21 28.02
C LYS A 145 -7.20 10.03 29.07
N CYS A 146 -7.00 8.80 29.51
CA CYS A 146 -5.92 8.45 30.44
C CYS A 146 -4.64 8.11 29.68
N TYR A 147 -3.55 8.78 29.99
CA TYR A 147 -2.24 8.46 29.42
C TYR A 147 -1.47 7.51 30.33
N GLU A 148 -1.16 6.30 29.82
CA GLU A 148 -0.35 5.31 30.54
C GLU A 148 1.13 5.44 30.14
N THR A 149 1.94 5.83 31.08
CA THR A 149 3.36 6.15 30.87
C THR A 149 4.24 4.92 30.60
N ILE A 150 3.86 3.74 31.09
CA ILE A 150 4.58 2.49 30.82
C ILE A 150 4.31 1.99 29.39
N HIS A 151 3.06 2.09 28.96
CA HIS A 151 2.63 1.65 27.64
C HIS A 151 2.83 2.73 26.57
N LEU A 152 3.04 4.01 26.96
CA LEU A 152 3.14 5.18 26.09
C LEU A 152 1.90 5.32 25.20
N ARG A 153 0.73 5.11 25.76
CA ARG A 153 -0.55 5.05 25.05
C ARG A 153 -1.66 5.76 25.85
N TYR A 154 -2.61 6.32 25.09
CA TYR A 154 -3.86 6.81 25.65
C TYR A 154 -4.92 5.70 25.67
N TYR A 155 -5.65 5.61 26.78
CA TYR A 155 -6.79 4.72 26.97
C TYR A 155 -8.07 5.53 27.05
N ASP A 156 -9.13 5.03 26.40
CA ASP A 156 -10.44 5.67 26.44
C ASP A 156 -11.11 5.49 27.82
N ILE A 157 -12.03 6.41 28.16
CA ILE A 157 -12.79 6.31 29.41
C ILE A 157 -13.54 4.97 29.44
N GLY A 158 -13.40 4.21 30.53
CA GLY A 158 -13.97 2.88 30.72
C GLY A 158 -13.10 1.74 30.17
N GLU A 159 -12.03 2.03 29.40
CA GLU A 159 -11.08 1.01 28.93
C GLU A 159 -10.24 0.50 30.10
N SER A 160 -9.96 -0.82 30.13
CA SER A 160 -9.16 -1.46 31.16
C SER A 160 -7.98 -2.20 30.55
N TRP A 161 -6.84 -2.22 31.24
CA TRP A 161 -5.60 -2.87 30.82
C TRP A 161 -4.81 -3.40 32.00
N GLY A 162 -3.93 -4.38 31.75
CA GLY A 162 -2.95 -4.86 32.73
C GLY A 162 -1.63 -4.11 32.60
N ARG A 163 -0.94 -3.88 33.74
CA ARG A 163 0.42 -3.34 33.76
C ARG A 163 1.26 -3.93 34.89
N ILE A 164 2.58 -3.79 34.78
CA ILE A 164 3.50 -4.03 35.92
C ILE A 164 4.11 -2.70 36.36
N TYR A 165 3.78 -2.30 37.57
CA TYR A 165 4.25 -1.04 38.17
C TYR A 165 4.88 -1.29 39.51
N HIS A 166 6.13 -0.82 39.74
CA HIS A 166 6.89 -1.07 40.95
C HIS A 166 6.84 -2.52 41.47
N ARG A 167 7.01 -3.50 40.57
CA ARG A 167 6.94 -4.96 40.82
C ARG A 167 5.55 -5.52 41.17
N ASN A 168 4.51 -4.68 41.16
CA ASN A 168 3.12 -5.14 41.30
C ASN A 168 2.50 -5.37 39.91
N VAL A 169 1.75 -6.45 39.81
CA VAL A 169 0.86 -6.65 38.65
C VAL A 169 -0.47 -6.01 39.00
N GLU A 170 -0.89 -5.07 38.18
CA GLU A 170 -2.08 -4.26 38.38
C GLU A 170 -2.99 -4.33 37.20
N ARG A 171 -4.29 -4.27 37.44
CA ARG A 171 -5.31 -4.01 36.41
C ARG A 171 -5.79 -2.57 36.60
N CYS A 172 -5.71 -1.79 35.56
CA CYS A 172 -6.07 -0.39 35.56
C CYS A 172 -7.31 -0.14 34.70
N THR A 173 -8.05 0.89 35.03
CA THR A 173 -9.20 1.37 34.24
C THR A 173 -9.15 2.89 34.17
N CYS A 174 -9.44 3.46 33.02
CA CYS A 174 -9.56 4.89 32.85
C CYS A 174 -10.94 5.36 33.36
N VAL A 175 -10.93 6.17 34.41
CA VAL A 175 -12.15 6.73 35.03
C VAL A 175 -12.03 8.26 35.04
N ASP A 176 -12.87 8.93 34.26
CA ASP A 176 -12.93 10.40 34.19
C ASP A 176 -11.57 11.11 33.92
N GLY A 177 -10.71 10.46 33.12
CA GLY A 177 -9.39 10.99 32.78
C GLY A 177 -8.29 10.67 33.76
N GLU A 178 -8.59 9.91 34.81
CA GLU A 178 -7.64 9.43 35.81
C GLU A 178 -7.50 7.90 35.77
N ILE A 179 -6.29 7.39 36.05
CA ILE A 179 -6.02 5.97 36.08
C ILE A 179 -6.32 5.39 37.44
N SER A 180 -7.32 4.51 37.54
CA SER A 180 -7.63 3.75 38.73
C SER A 180 -7.12 2.33 38.60
N CYS A 181 -6.23 1.87 39.51
CA CYS A 181 -5.60 0.56 39.42
C CYS A 181 -5.79 -0.26 40.70
N GLU A 182 -5.96 -1.58 40.50
CA GLU A 182 -6.02 -2.57 41.56
C GLU A 182 -4.97 -3.66 41.37
N ARG A 183 -4.41 -4.20 42.45
CA ARG A 183 -3.48 -5.32 42.40
C ARG A 183 -4.22 -6.61 42.08
N VAL A 184 -3.68 -7.39 41.16
CA VAL A 184 -4.31 -8.65 40.70
C VAL A 184 -3.38 -9.84 40.91
N ARG A 185 -4.00 -11.04 40.99
CA ARG A 185 -3.26 -12.31 41.03
C ARG A 185 -2.72 -12.64 39.65
N TYR A 186 -1.50 -13.18 39.63
CA TYR A 186 -0.82 -13.54 38.39
C TYR A 186 -0.04 -14.84 38.50
N THR A 187 0.31 -15.41 37.37
CA THR A 187 1.24 -16.53 37.21
C THR A 187 2.34 -16.15 36.21
N VAL A 188 3.33 -17.00 36.01
CA VAL A 188 4.33 -16.85 34.94
C VAL A 188 3.66 -17.22 33.61
N CYS A 189 3.98 -16.52 32.53
CA CYS A 189 3.50 -16.86 31.19
C CYS A 189 4.12 -18.18 30.71
N SER A 190 3.40 -18.95 29.92
CA SER A 190 3.93 -20.17 29.30
C SER A 190 4.99 -19.86 28.23
N GLU A 191 4.75 -18.80 27.47
CA GLU A 191 5.70 -18.23 26.51
C GLU A 191 5.94 -16.77 26.86
N ASN A 192 7.14 -16.24 26.60
CA ASN A 192 7.45 -14.85 26.93
C ASN A 192 7.28 -13.98 25.67
N PRO A 193 6.22 -13.17 25.55
CA PRO A 193 6.01 -12.27 24.41
C PRO A 193 6.80 -10.96 24.55
N CYS A 194 7.45 -10.72 25.72
CA CYS A 194 8.12 -9.45 26.00
C CYS A 194 9.48 -9.40 25.29
N GLU A 195 9.73 -8.32 24.57
CA GLU A 195 10.98 -8.05 23.87
C GLU A 195 12.05 -7.44 24.81
N ASN A 196 13.27 -7.30 24.29
CA ASN A 196 14.39 -6.63 24.96
C ASN A 196 14.63 -7.11 26.41
N ASP A 197 14.59 -8.45 26.59
CA ASP A 197 14.74 -9.13 27.87
C ASP A 197 13.69 -8.72 28.94
N GLY A 198 12.53 -8.27 28.52
CA GLY A 198 11.37 -8.08 29.39
C GLY A 198 10.88 -9.39 30.00
N THR A 199 10.20 -9.33 31.12
CA THR A 199 9.64 -10.52 31.79
C THR A 199 8.12 -10.49 31.80
N CYS A 200 7.49 -11.63 31.45
CA CYS A 200 6.05 -11.74 31.34
C CYS A 200 5.37 -12.26 32.63
N ARG A 201 4.16 -11.72 32.90
CA ARG A 201 3.21 -12.22 33.91
C ARG A 201 1.83 -12.34 33.29
N LEU A 202 1.14 -13.43 33.61
CA LEU A 202 -0.22 -13.70 33.16
C LEU A 202 -1.22 -13.37 34.27
N ILE A 203 -2.10 -12.42 34.07
CA ILE A 203 -3.20 -12.09 35.00
C ILE A 203 -4.19 -13.26 34.98
N THR A 204 -4.41 -13.91 36.13
CA THR A 204 -5.20 -15.16 36.17
C THR A 204 -6.68 -14.94 35.86
N ALA A 205 -7.23 -13.78 36.19
CA ALA A 205 -8.64 -13.47 36.03
C ALA A 205 -9.01 -13.17 34.56
N THR A 206 -8.17 -12.44 33.84
CA THR A 206 -8.45 -11.98 32.45
C THR A 206 -7.70 -12.76 31.41
N ARG A 207 -6.70 -13.57 31.78
CA ARG A 207 -5.75 -14.25 30.90
C ARG A 207 -4.92 -13.26 30.05
N GLU A 208 -4.78 -12.04 30.51
CA GLU A 208 -3.99 -10.99 29.88
C GLU A 208 -2.52 -11.15 30.26
N GLU A 209 -1.64 -11.10 29.25
CA GLU A 209 -0.20 -11.12 29.41
C GLU A 209 0.31 -9.69 29.57
N VAL A 210 1.13 -9.46 30.59
CA VAL A 210 1.70 -8.15 30.89
C VAL A 210 3.21 -8.24 31.04
N CYS A 211 3.92 -7.26 30.50
CA CYS A 211 5.38 -7.23 30.47
C CYS A 211 5.97 -6.26 31.49
N ALA A 212 7.01 -6.72 32.19
CA ALA A 212 7.92 -5.84 32.92
C ALA A 212 9.12 -5.52 32.03
N CYS A 213 9.21 -4.30 31.56
CA CYS A 213 10.29 -3.87 30.69
C CYS A 213 11.55 -3.53 31.46
N ARG A 214 12.71 -3.75 30.84
CA ARG A 214 14.00 -3.23 31.33
C ARG A 214 14.05 -1.71 31.19
N LEU A 215 14.95 -1.11 31.97
CA LEU A 215 15.22 0.32 31.90
C LEU A 215 15.59 0.73 30.47
N GLY A 216 14.98 1.81 29.97
CA GLY A 216 15.15 2.32 28.63
C GLY A 216 14.16 1.76 27.59
N TYR A 217 13.33 0.77 27.98
CA TYR A 217 12.28 0.22 27.12
C TYR A 217 10.89 0.41 27.74
N SER A 218 9.90 0.54 26.86
CA SER A 218 8.50 0.80 27.19
C SER A 218 7.57 0.12 26.18
N GLY A 219 6.27 0.30 26.37
CA GLY A 219 5.25 -0.30 25.55
C GLY A 219 4.72 -1.64 26.09
N PRO A 220 3.56 -2.12 25.64
CA PRO A 220 2.93 -3.34 26.14
C PRO A 220 3.85 -4.58 26.07
N TYR A 221 4.75 -4.62 25.09
CA TYR A 221 5.69 -5.74 24.85
C TYR A 221 7.16 -5.34 24.97
N CYS A 222 7.47 -4.17 25.58
CA CYS A 222 8.85 -3.65 25.73
C CYS A 222 9.58 -3.38 24.38
N SER A 223 8.84 -3.09 23.33
CA SER A 223 9.37 -2.89 21.97
C SER A 223 9.68 -1.43 21.61
N ILE A 224 9.50 -0.49 22.55
CA ILE A 224 9.66 0.95 22.34
C ILE A 224 10.84 1.45 23.17
N ALA A 225 11.72 2.25 22.56
CA ALA A 225 12.83 2.93 23.21
C ALA A 225 12.60 4.46 23.14
N PRO A 226 11.90 5.06 24.11
CA PRO A 226 11.45 6.47 24.03
C PRO A 226 12.59 7.47 23.88
N GLU A 227 13.76 7.16 24.42
CA GLU A 227 14.94 8.03 24.39
C GLU A 227 15.74 7.92 23.09
N ALA A 228 15.33 7.04 22.16
CA ALA A 228 15.97 6.91 20.85
C ALA A 228 15.55 8.08 19.92
N GLU A 229 16.27 9.18 19.99
CA GLU A 229 15.99 10.40 19.19
C GLU A 229 16.54 10.39 17.77
N CYS A 230 17.43 9.45 17.45
CA CYS A 230 18.06 9.33 16.14
C CYS A 230 18.21 7.86 15.75
N TYR A 231 18.52 7.60 14.46
CA TYR A 231 18.73 6.23 13.97
C TYR A 231 20.15 6.02 13.47
N ASP A 232 20.68 4.81 13.66
CA ASP A 232 21.95 4.37 13.12
C ASP A 232 21.78 3.66 11.77
N ASN A 233 22.79 3.73 10.93
CA ASN A 233 22.83 3.09 9.61
C ASN A 233 21.61 3.41 8.75
N LYS A 234 20.69 2.45 8.64
CA LYS A 234 19.41 2.59 7.93
C LYS A 234 18.21 2.74 8.87
N GLY A 235 18.41 2.59 10.16
CA GLY A 235 17.34 2.66 11.16
C GLY A 235 16.44 1.41 11.20
N THR A 236 16.93 0.23 10.81
CA THR A 236 16.21 -1.04 10.96
C THR A 236 15.90 -1.36 12.41
N ASP A 237 16.81 -0.95 13.31
CA ASP A 237 16.71 -1.16 14.73
C ASP A 237 16.19 0.06 15.50
N TYR A 238 15.71 1.07 14.77
CA TYR A 238 15.07 2.23 15.39
C TYR A 238 13.76 1.83 16.09
N ARG A 239 13.67 2.17 17.37
CA ARG A 239 12.51 1.87 18.25
C ARG A 239 11.97 3.12 18.96
N GLY A 240 12.36 4.32 18.48
CA GLY A 240 11.90 5.59 19.06
C GLY A 240 10.41 5.87 18.83
N VAL A 241 9.99 7.03 19.31
CA VAL A 241 8.56 7.42 19.39
C VAL A 241 8.13 8.48 18.37
N VAL A 242 9.00 8.84 17.43
CA VAL A 242 8.61 9.78 16.36
C VAL A 242 7.49 9.15 15.53
N ASN A 243 6.42 9.90 15.32
CA ASN A 243 5.22 9.50 14.60
C ASN A 243 4.81 10.50 13.50
N THR A 244 5.75 11.34 13.06
CA THR A 244 5.55 12.35 12.02
C THR A 244 6.51 12.13 10.87
N THR A 245 6.04 12.46 9.67
CA THR A 245 6.84 12.40 8.45
C THR A 245 7.58 13.71 8.19
N VAL A 246 8.50 13.71 7.23
CA VAL A 246 9.22 14.92 6.77
C VAL A 246 8.26 16.02 6.28
N SER A 247 7.09 15.67 5.77
CA SER A 247 6.05 16.64 5.38
C SER A 247 5.21 17.15 6.55
N GLY A 248 5.38 16.59 7.77
CA GLY A 248 4.57 16.89 8.95
C GLY A 248 3.27 16.07 9.04
N ALA A 249 3.06 15.09 8.14
CA ALA A 249 1.90 14.21 8.22
C ALA A 249 2.02 13.23 9.39
N LEU A 250 0.88 12.90 10.02
CA LEU A 250 0.82 11.92 11.10
C LEU A 250 0.86 10.49 10.55
N CYS A 251 1.59 9.62 11.22
CA CYS A 251 1.66 8.21 10.92
C CYS A 251 0.39 7.48 11.32
N LEU A 252 -0.05 6.53 10.50
CA LEU A 252 -1.10 5.57 10.86
C LEU A 252 -0.55 4.47 11.78
N PRO A 253 -1.36 3.93 12.71
CA PRO A 253 -0.98 2.73 13.46
C PRO A 253 -0.69 1.56 12.53
N TRP A 254 0.37 0.79 12.81
CA TRP A 254 0.78 -0.34 11.98
C TRP A 254 -0.27 -1.47 11.94
N ASN A 255 -1.08 -1.61 12.97
CA ASN A 255 -2.18 -2.56 13.05
C ASN A 255 -3.53 -1.98 12.59
N SER A 256 -3.55 -0.78 12.00
CA SER A 256 -4.78 -0.16 11.50
C SER A 256 -5.47 -1.04 10.47
N ASP A 257 -6.76 -1.25 10.63
CA ASP A 257 -7.60 -1.95 9.63
C ASP A 257 -7.60 -1.26 8.26
N LEU A 258 -7.27 0.03 8.21
CA LEU A 258 -7.10 0.77 6.96
C LEU A 258 -5.94 0.22 6.12
N LEU A 259 -4.93 -0.34 6.77
CA LEU A 259 -3.72 -0.89 6.15
C LEU A 259 -3.88 -2.35 5.72
N HIS A 260 -5.05 -2.97 5.88
CA HIS A 260 -5.22 -4.41 5.68
C HIS A 260 -4.75 -4.89 4.29
N ASP A 261 -4.97 -4.12 3.24
CA ASP A 261 -4.54 -4.47 1.88
C ASP A 261 -3.08 -4.08 1.59
N GLU A 262 -2.54 -3.11 2.31
CA GLU A 262 -1.16 -2.68 2.24
C GLU A 262 -0.27 -3.47 3.18
N LEU A 263 -0.77 -3.73 4.40
CA LEU A 263 -0.05 -4.42 5.46
C LEU A 263 -1.03 -5.01 6.48
N HIS A 264 -0.95 -6.31 6.69
CA HIS A 264 -1.58 -6.96 7.84
C HIS A 264 -0.48 -7.44 8.79
N VAL A 265 -0.26 -6.73 9.89
CA VAL A 265 0.85 -6.98 10.83
C VAL A 265 0.86 -8.42 11.34
N GLY A 266 -0.31 -9.00 11.62
CA GLY A 266 -0.42 -10.41 12.05
C GLY A 266 0.02 -11.45 11.01
N THR A 267 0.22 -11.07 9.74
CA THR A 267 0.73 -11.95 8.68
C THR A 267 2.20 -11.69 8.33
N VAL A 268 2.80 -10.67 8.93
CA VAL A 268 4.22 -10.33 8.74
C VAL A 268 5.07 -11.24 9.62
N GLU A 269 5.90 -12.06 9.01
CA GLU A 269 6.85 -12.89 9.74
C GLU A 269 7.84 -12.01 10.52
N GLY A 270 7.89 -12.21 11.84
CA GLY A 270 8.73 -11.43 12.74
C GLY A 270 8.31 -9.95 12.84
N ALA A 271 7.01 -9.64 12.77
CA ALA A 271 6.50 -8.28 12.87
C ALA A 271 6.99 -7.57 14.14
N THR A 272 6.92 -8.22 15.28
CA THR A 272 7.42 -7.71 16.56
C THR A 272 8.92 -7.47 16.52
N LEU A 273 9.71 -8.41 16.02
CA LEU A 273 11.17 -8.26 15.84
C LEU A 273 11.53 -7.08 14.93
N ARG A 274 10.63 -6.66 14.05
CA ARG A 274 10.77 -5.46 13.21
C ARG A 274 10.23 -4.20 13.89
N GLY A 275 9.73 -4.32 15.11
CA GLY A 275 9.16 -3.25 15.91
C GLY A 275 7.79 -2.78 15.40
N LEU A 276 7.04 -3.63 14.70
CA LEU A 276 5.68 -3.32 14.26
C LEU A 276 4.69 -3.77 15.33
N GLY A 277 3.66 -2.96 15.60
CA GLY A 277 2.68 -3.25 16.65
C GLY A 277 1.55 -2.23 16.69
N GLU A 278 0.85 -2.16 17.82
CA GLU A 278 -0.27 -1.25 18.06
C GLU A 278 0.19 0.20 18.34
N HIS A 279 0.96 0.75 17.43
CA HIS A 279 1.45 2.12 17.54
C HIS A 279 1.69 2.75 16.17
N SER A 280 1.76 4.09 16.12
CA SER A 280 1.99 4.90 14.92
C SER A 280 3.47 5.29 14.75
N TYR A 281 4.40 4.72 15.51
CA TYR A 281 5.79 5.18 15.46
C TYR A 281 6.51 4.74 14.21
N CYS A 282 7.41 5.58 13.75
CA CYS A 282 8.26 5.33 12.58
C CYS A 282 9.12 4.08 12.76
N ARG A 283 9.19 3.25 11.71
CA ARG A 283 9.99 2.00 11.69
C ARG A 283 10.64 1.83 10.31
N ASN A 284 11.57 0.91 10.21
CA ASN A 284 12.15 0.51 8.94
C ASN A 284 12.13 -1.01 8.74
N PRO A 285 10.94 -1.61 8.59
CA PRO A 285 10.79 -3.06 8.54
C PRO A 285 11.33 -3.70 7.25
N ASP A 286 11.54 -2.94 6.20
CA ASP A 286 12.00 -3.39 4.87
C ASP A 286 13.47 -3.03 4.58
N GLY A 287 14.17 -2.40 5.53
CA GLY A 287 15.57 -2.03 5.39
C GLY A 287 15.82 -0.94 4.33
N ASP A 288 14.86 -0.05 4.12
CA ASP A 288 15.02 1.13 3.26
C ASP A 288 16.08 2.10 3.82
N LYS A 289 16.26 3.24 3.23
CA LYS A 289 17.33 4.18 3.59
C LYS A 289 17.19 4.78 4.97
N MET A 290 15.96 4.93 5.47
CA MET A 290 15.62 5.56 6.73
C MET A 290 14.24 5.10 7.23
N PRO A 291 13.90 5.32 8.50
CA PRO A 291 12.58 5.03 9.03
C PRO A 291 11.46 5.75 8.27
N TRP A 292 10.31 5.09 8.17
CA TRP A 292 9.14 5.56 7.45
C TRP A 292 7.85 5.10 8.13
N CYS A 293 6.70 5.61 7.69
CA CYS A 293 5.39 5.15 8.12
C CYS A 293 4.33 5.29 7.03
N TYR A 294 3.19 4.67 7.24
CA TYR A 294 2.00 4.93 6.44
C TYR A 294 1.28 6.20 6.92
N THR A 295 0.75 6.95 5.96
CA THR A 295 -0.02 8.19 6.19
C THR A 295 -1.34 8.14 5.44
N LEU A 296 -2.29 8.97 5.85
CA LEU A 296 -3.56 9.16 5.16
C LEU A 296 -3.57 10.54 4.50
N ASN A 297 -3.38 10.58 3.18
CA ASN A 297 -3.39 11.82 2.39
C ASN A 297 -4.63 11.83 1.48
N ASP A 298 -5.44 12.89 1.53
CA ASP A 298 -6.59 13.14 0.65
C ASP A 298 -7.48 11.90 0.39
N ARG A 299 -7.75 11.09 1.40
CA ARG A 299 -8.52 9.82 1.33
C ARG A 299 -7.79 8.65 0.67
N ALA A 300 -6.50 8.74 0.46
CA ALA A 300 -5.67 7.65 -0.01
C ALA A 300 -4.60 7.30 1.04
N ILE A 301 -4.33 6.02 1.20
CA ILE A 301 -3.21 5.56 2.01
C ILE A 301 -1.95 5.70 1.18
N SER A 302 -0.96 6.36 1.74
CA SER A 302 0.38 6.47 1.18
C SER A 302 1.42 6.17 2.26
N TRP A 303 2.70 6.30 1.94
CA TRP A 303 3.77 6.18 2.91
C TRP A 303 4.76 7.32 2.70
N GLU A 304 5.43 7.74 3.76
CA GLU A 304 6.44 8.78 3.72
C GLU A 304 7.59 8.46 4.67
N ASN A 305 8.76 9.04 4.37
CA ASN A 305 9.89 9.00 5.28
C ASN A 305 9.61 9.86 6.51
N CYS A 306 10.07 9.38 7.65
CA CYS A 306 9.89 10.07 8.91
C CYS A 306 10.92 11.16 9.15
N ASP A 307 10.55 12.14 9.97
CA ASP A 307 11.44 13.20 10.44
C ASP A 307 12.29 12.73 11.63
N VAL A 308 13.09 11.69 11.40
CA VAL A 308 14.05 11.16 12.37
C VAL A 308 15.46 11.45 11.87
N PRO A 309 16.31 12.12 12.66
CA PRO A 309 17.68 12.40 12.26
C PRO A 309 18.57 11.15 12.31
N SER A 310 19.61 11.08 11.47
CA SER A 310 20.67 10.09 11.62
C SER A 310 21.62 10.46 12.77
N CYS A 311 22.00 9.48 13.60
CA CYS A 311 22.91 9.69 14.72
C CYS A 311 24.29 10.19 14.29
N VAL A 312 24.77 9.82 13.11
CA VAL A 312 26.05 10.27 12.54
C VAL A 312 26.09 11.79 12.30
N MET A 313 24.94 12.40 11.97
CA MET A 313 24.84 13.86 11.77
C MET A 313 24.89 14.64 13.10
N ARG A 314 24.44 14.07 14.21
CA ARG A 314 24.44 14.74 15.53
C ARG A 314 25.84 14.83 16.16
N SER A 315 26.70 13.87 15.91
CA SER A 315 28.08 13.88 16.44
C SER A 315 28.94 15.00 15.88
N SER A 316 28.59 15.55 14.72
CA SER A 316 29.33 16.66 14.07
C SER A 316 28.90 18.06 14.56
N SER A 317 27.73 18.21 15.19
CA SER A 317 27.23 19.53 15.61
C SER A 317 27.46 19.87 17.10
N SER A 318 27.91 18.92 17.94
CA SER A 318 28.05 19.10 19.40
C SER A 318 29.47 19.23 19.91
N ARG A 319 30.48 19.34 19.05
CA ARG A 319 31.85 19.64 19.51
C ARG A 319 32.22 21.09 19.20
N ARG A 320 31.81 22.00 20.08
CA ARG A 320 32.60 23.22 20.31
C ARG A 320 33.86 22.79 21.09
N VAL A 321 34.89 22.44 20.32
CA VAL A 321 36.23 22.24 20.89
C VAL A 321 36.80 23.64 21.19
N VAL A 322 37.01 23.92 22.45
CA VAL A 322 37.88 25.00 22.91
C VAL A 322 39.24 24.73 22.33
N GLN A 323 39.71 25.55 21.39
CA GLN A 323 41.04 25.45 20.78
C GLN A 323 42.08 25.86 21.84
N VAL A 324 42.88 24.91 22.28
CA VAL A 324 44.18 25.15 22.89
C VAL A 324 45.18 25.26 21.73
N PRO A 325 46.07 26.30 21.69
CA PRO A 325 47.01 26.50 20.60
C PRO A 325 48.07 25.39 20.55
N ARG A 326 48.24 24.74 19.41
CA ARG A 326 49.34 23.82 19.13
C ARG A 326 50.59 24.56 18.61
N PRO A 327 51.80 24.11 18.96
CA PRO A 327 53.05 24.62 18.40
C PRO A 327 53.26 24.20 16.94
N PRO A 328 54.09 24.93 16.16
CA PRO A 328 54.22 24.74 14.74
C PRO A 328 54.99 23.47 14.34
N PRO A 329 54.71 22.87 13.18
CA PRO A 329 55.36 21.67 12.68
C PRO A 329 56.71 21.98 12.01
N PRO A 330 57.67 21.01 11.97
CA PRO A 330 58.95 21.14 11.27
C PRO A 330 58.78 20.92 9.75
N PRO A 331 59.74 21.41 8.92
CA PRO A 331 59.57 21.50 7.49
C PRO A 331 59.99 20.24 6.70
N ASN A 332 59.23 20.02 5.61
CA ASN A 332 59.60 19.36 4.35
C ASN A 332 60.06 17.90 4.31
N VAL A 333 59.14 17.05 3.83
CA VAL A 333 59.48 15.97 2.88
C VAL A 333 58.43 16.00 1.77
N LEU A 334 58.88 16.08 0.51
CA LEU A 334 58.09 16.00 -0.72
C LEU A 334 57.51 14.57 -0.88
N PRO A 335 56.25 14.41 -1.27
CA PRO A 335 55.77 13.12 -1.71
C PRO A 335 55.87 12.99 -3.24
N ASP A 336 56.30 11.81 -3.62
CA ASP A 336 56.31 11.29 -4.98
C ASP A 336 54.92 11.29 -5.63
N THR A 337 54.89 11.72 -6.87
CA THR A 337 53.76 11.62 -7.78
C THR A 337 53.57 10.18 -8.23
N ASN A 338 52.50 9.53 -7.75
CA ASN A 338 51.91 8.39 -8.45
C ASN A 338 50.43 8.65 -8.71
N GLN A 339 50.13 8.73 -9.99
CA GLN A 339 48.79 8.89 -10.57
C GLN A 339 47.86 7.79 -10.09
N THR A 340 46.81 8.15 -9.36
CA THR A 340 45.63 7.32 -9.24
C THR A 340 44.51 7.94 -10.07
N ASN A 341 44.07 7.17 -11.05
CA ASN A 341 42.95 7.48 -11.93
C ASN A 341 41.72 7.90 -11.14
N ASP A 342 41.34 9.17 -11.21
CA ASP A 342 40.06 9.68 -10.79
C ASP A 342 38.95 9.05 -11.64
N ALA A 343 38.36 7.95 -11.17
CA ALA A 343 37.09 7.47 -11.66
C ALA A 343 36.04 8.51 -11.30
N LYS A 344 35.56 9.29 -12.28
CA LYS A 344 34.40 10.17 -12.14
C LYS A 344 33.27 9.41 -11.41
N PRO A 345 32.65 9.98 -10.36
CA PRO A 345 31.58 9.33 -9.66
C PRO A 345 30.46 8.98 -10.66
N ALA A 346 30.10 7.71 -10.75
CA ALA A 346 29.08 7.22 -11.66
C ALA A 346 27.78 8.00 -11.40
N LYS A 347 27.28 8.68 -12.43
CA LYS A 347 26.01 9.43 -12.33
C LYS A 347 24.92 8.47 -11.85
N LYS A 348 24.28 8.78 -10.71
CA LYS A 348 23.19 7.98 -10.16
C LYS A 348 22.13 7.72 -11.26
N PRO A 349 21.69 6.46 -11.46
CA PRO A 349 20.73 6.12 -12.50
C PRO A 349 19.43 6.89 -12.30
N VAL A 350 18.92 7.48 -13.39
CA VAL A 350 17.72 8.33 -13.41
C VAL A 350 16.44 7.49 -13.58
N CYS A 351 16.55 6.16 -13.71
CA CYS A 351 15.47 5.19 -13.96
C CYS A 351 15.62 3.97 -13.04
N GLY A 352 14.63 3.10 -13.04
CA GLY A 352 14.66 1.78 -12.40
C GLY A 352 14.72 1.80 -10.88
N LYS A 353 14.50 2.96 -10.26
CA LYS A 353 14.46 3.05 -8.80
C LYS A 353 13.06 2.69 -8.32
N ARG A 354 13.00 1.73 -7.41
CA ARG A 354 11.80 1.42 -6.66
C ARG A 354 11.75 2.29 -5.42
N HIS A 355 10.59 2.75 -5.07
CA HIS A 355 10.32 3.03 -3.67
C HIS A 355 10.02 1.68 -3.00
N LYS A 356 11.08 1.06 -2.46
CA LYS A 356 10.97 -0.25 -1.81
C LYS A 356 10.27 -0.09 -0.48
N LYS A 357 8.98 -0.42 -0.43
CA LYS A 357 8.27 -0.70 0.80
C LYS A 357 7.86 -2.16 0.75
N ARG A 358 8.80 -3.06 1.09
CA ARG A 358 8.57 -4.49 1.18
C ARG A 358 8.62 -4.90 2.64
N ILE A 359 7.47 -4.90 3.25
CA ILE A 359 7.23 -5.76 4.40
C ILE A 359 6.81 -7.09 3.79
N SER A 360 7.58 -8.15 4.05
CA SER A 360 7.30 -9.49 3.56
C SER A 360 5.94 -9.94 4.10
N VAL A 361 4.90 -9.79 3.29
CA VAL A 361 3.55 -10.27 3.58
C VAL A 361 3.45 -11.70 3.09
N ALA A 362 2.94 -12.60 3.93
CA ALA A 362 2.67 -13.97 3.54
C ALA A 362 1.63 -14.01 2.42
N LYS A 363 1.99 -14.68 1.32
CA LYS A 363 1.16 -15.21 0.22
C LYS A 363 -0.11 -14.44 -0.16
N GLY A 364 -0.02 -13.62 -1.18
CA GLY A 364 -1.14 -13.04 -1.93
C GLY A 364 -1.13 -13.51 -3.41
N ARG A 365 -2.08 -13.12 -4.20
CA ARG A 365 -2.71 -13.79 -5.32
C ARG A 365 -2.51 -13.15 -6.71
N ILE A 366 -1.37 -13.11 -7.30
CA ILE A 366 -1.13 -13.65 -8.67
C ILE A 366 -1.10 -15.15 -8.44
N LEU A 367 -1.46 -16.02 -9.37
CA LEU A 367 -1.39 -17.46 -9.09
C LEU A 367 -0.15 -17.70 -8.25
N GLY A 368 -0.25 -17.68 -6.88
CA GLY A 368 0.88 -17.68 -5.96
C GLY A 368 1.68 -16.38 -5.73
N GLY A 369 1.27 -15.20 -6.24
CA GLY A 369 1.87 -13.88 -6.00
C GLY A 369 1.34 -13.13 -4.77
N SER A 370 1.71 -11.86 -4.59
CA SER A 370 1.25 -10.97 -3.52
C SER A 370 0.71 -9.65 -4.07
N SER A 371 -0.17 -8.99 -3.33
CA SER A 371 -0.56 -7.62 -3.65
C SER A 371 0.67 -6.73 -3.59
N ALA A 372 0.94 -5.99 -4.66
CA ALA A 372 2.03 -5.03 -4.69
C ALA A 372 1.69 -3.86 -3.77
N LEU A 373 2.67 -3.29 -3.09
CA LEU A 373 2.46 -2.06 -2.34
C LEU A 373 2.41 -0.85 -3.27
N PRO A 374 1.62 0.20 -2.96
CA PRO A 374 1.61 1.42 -3.75
C PRO A 374 3.03 2.00 -3.95
N GLY A 375 3.38 2.33 -5.20
CA GLY A 375 4.71 2.86 -5.54
C GLY A 375 5.85 1.85 -5.67
N THR A 376 5.62 0.56 -5.39
CA THR A 376 6.65 -0.50 -5.56
C THR A 376 7.06 -0.68 -7.03
N HIS A 377 6.11 -0.51 -7.96
CA HIS A 377 6.34 -0.61 -9.40
C HIS A 377 5.92 0.67 -10.12
N PRO A 378 6.65 1.79 -9.94
CA PRO A 378 6.24 3.09 -10.42
C PRO A 378 6.27 3.25 -11.95
N TRP A 379 6.74 2.24 -12.67
CA TRP A 379 6.76 2.18 -14.13
C TRP A 379 5.53 1.52 -14.73
N MET A 380 4.62 0.96 -13.91
CA MET A 380 3.43 0.29 -14.43
C MET A 380 2.51 1.26 -15.15
N ALA A 381 2.03 0.81 -16.32
CA ALA A 381 1.08 1.53 -17.15
C ALA A 381 -0.13 0.64 -17.42
N ALA A 382 -1.32 1.13 -17.12
CA ALA A 382 -2.59 0.49 -17.46
C ALA A 382 -3.07 1.01 -18.82
N LEU A 383 -3.19 0.13 -19.81
CA LEU A 383 -3.58 0.44 -21.19
C LEU A 383 -5.02 -0.01 -21.43
N TYR A 384 -5.92 0.95 -21.56
CA TYR A 384 -7.32 0.73 -21.95
C TYR A 384 -7.44 0.97 -23.44
N ILE A 385 -7.79 -0.08 -24.19
CA ILE A 385 -7.79 -0.11 -25.68
C ILE A 385 -9.21 -0.35 -26.16
N GLY A 386 -9.87 0.69 -26.67
CA GLY A 386 -11.29 0.64 -26.97
C GLY A 386 -12.14 0.52 -25.71
N ASP A 387 -13.28 -0.14 -25.82
CA ASP A 387 -14.25 -0.25 -24.74
C ASP A 387 -14.02 -1.50 -23.88
N ASP A 388 -13.46 -2.58 -24.46
CA ASP A 388 -13.45 -3.91 -23.84
C ASP A 388 -12.05 -4.53 -23.67
N SER A 389 -10.98 -3.90 -24.18
CA SER A 389 -9.65 -4.51 -24.14
C SER A 389 -8.73 -3.81 -23.15
N PHE A 390 -8.04 -4.61 -22.37
CA PHE A 390 -7.06 -4.14 -21.39
C PHE A 390 -5.73 -4.88 -21.55
N CYS A 391 -4.64 -4.11 -21.49
CA CYS A 391 -3.27 -4.62 -21.40
C CYS A 391 -2.47 -3.83 -20.37
N ALA A 392 -1.41 -4.42 -19.88
CA ALA A 392 -0.39 -3.72 -19.11
C ALA A 392 0.68 -3.13 -20.04
N GLY A 393 1.49 -2.25 -19.49
CA GLY A 393 2.66 -1.70 -20.14
C GLY A 393 3.67 -1.18 -19.15
N THR A 394 4.79 -0.71 -19.65
CA THR A 394 5.92 -0.29 -18.83
C THR A 394 6.49 1.03 -19.32
N LEU A 395 6.48 2.05 -18.44
CA LEU A 395 7.06 3.36 -18.72
C LEU A 395 8.59 3.24 -18.79
N VAL A 396 9.18 3.54 -19.95
CA VAL A 396 10.65 3.48 -20.18
C VAL A 396 11.29 4.86 -20.33
N SER A 397 10.50 5.88 -20.63
CA SER A 397 10.94 7.28 -20.59
C SER A 397 9.72 8.19 -20.40
N SER A 398 9.93 9.49 -20.21
CA SER A 398 8.83 10.42 -19.92
C SER A 398 7.65 10.36 -20.90
N CYS A 399 7.89 10.06 -22.19
CA CYS A 399 6.85 10.03 -23.21
C CYS A 399 6.59 8.64 -23.82
N TRP A 400 7.21 7.59 -23.32
CA TRP A 400 7.19 6.30 -23.99
C TRP A 400 6.89 5.14 -23.03
N VAL A 401 5.93 4.33 -23.44
CA VAL A 401 5.54 3.08 -22.79
C VAL A 401 5.84 1.93 -23.73
N VAL A 402 6.40 0.84 -23.19
CA VAL A 402 6.55 -0.45 -23.89
C VAL A 402 5.40 -1.34 -23.48
N SER A 403 4.82 -2.07 -24.44
CA SER A 403 3.78 -3.08 -24.22
C SER A 403 3.92 -4.21 -25.24
N ALA A 404 3.02 -5.19 -25.22
CA ALA A 404 2.94 -6.26 -26.20
C ALA A 404 2.26 -5.80 -27.50
N ALA A 405 2.79 -6.19 -28.64
CA ALA A 405 2.26 -5.80 -29.93
C ALA A 405 0.89 -6.47 -30.22
N HIS A 406 0.67 -7.69 -29.71
CA HIS A 406 -0.60 -8.39 -29.86
C HIS A 406 -1.79 -7.63 -29.26
N CYS A 407 -1.58 -6.79 -28.25
CA CYS A 407 -2.62 -5.90 -27.70
C CYS A 407 -3.18 -4.92 -28.75
N PHE A 408 -2.41 -4.64 -29.79
CA PHE A 408 -2.75 -3.67 -30.84
C PHE A 408 -3.00 -4.33 -32.20
N PHE A 409 -3.15 -5.66 -32.27
CA PHE A 409 -3.25 -6.39 -33.53
C PHE A 409 -4.45 -5.99 -34.40
N ARG A 410 -5.53 -5.50 -33.77
CA ARG A 410 -6.71 -4.95 -34.46
C ARG A 410 -6.54 -3.50 -34.91
N SER A 411 -5.33 -2.95 -34.83
CA SER A 411 -5.00 -1.57 -35.20
C SER A 411 -5.95 -0.53 -34.63
N PRO A 412 -6.12 -0.49 -33.29
CA PRO A 412 -7.07 0.40 -32.63
C PRO A 412 -6.75 1.86 -32.94
N LEU A 413 -7.79 2.69 -33.08
CA LEU A 413 -7.62 4.14 -33.24
C LEU A 413 -6.94 4.72 -31.99
N VAL A 414 -5.92 5.55 -32.18
CA VAL A 414 -5.18 6.19 -31.07
C VAL A 414 -6.09 7.02 -30.14
N SER A 415 -7.20 7.55 -30.67
CA SER A 415 -8.20 8.29 -29.90
C SER A 415 -8.97 7.42 -28.90
N LYS A 416 -9.01 6.10 -29.13
CA LYS A 416 -9.67 5.12 -28.25
C LYS A 416 -8.72 4.46 -27.27
N ILE A 417 -7.46 4.92 -27.18
CA ILE A 417 -6.46 4.35 -26.28
C ILE A 417 -6.19 5.34 -25.15
N ARG A 418 -6.33 4.88 -23.91
CA ARG A 418 -5.98 5.61 -22.70
C ARG A 418 -4.88 4.87 -21.95
N VAL A 419 -3.90 5.62 -21.46
CA VAL A 419 -2.80 5.10 -20.63
C VAL A 419 -2.87 5.77 -19.27
N ILE A 420 -3.00 4.98 -18.22
CA ILE A 420 -3.03 5.48 -16.83
C ILE A 420 -1.75 5.02 -16.15
N LEU A 421 -1.03 5.97 -15.56
CA LEU A 421 0.18 5.76 -14.78
C LEU A 421 -0.11 6.04 -13.30
N GLY A 422 0.64 5.37 -12.38
CA GLY A 422 0.44 5.51 -10.94
C GLY A 422 -0.81 4.82 -10.42
N GLN A 423 -1.48 4.00 -11.23
CA GLN A 423 -2.66 3.24 -10.83
C GLN A 423 -2.25 2.06 -9.96
N HIS A 424 -2.93 1.88 -8.83
CA HIS A 424 -2.78 0.73 -7.95
C HIS A 424 -3.99 -0.21 -8.07
N ASN A 425 -5.18 0.29 -7.76
CA ASN A 425 -6.43 -0.46 -7.91
C ASN A 425 -6.94 -0.38 -9.34
N PHE A 426 -7.36 -1.50 -9.92
CA PHE A 426 -7.86 -1.54 -11.29
C PHE A 426 -9.04 -0.60 -11.49
N ASN A 427 -8.98 0.21 -12.54
CA ASN A 427 -9.99 1.20 -12.93
C ASN A 427 -10.33 2.26 -11.85
N VAL A 428 -9.46 2.46 -10.86
CA VAL A 428 -9.60 3.52 -9.85
C VAL A 428 -8.58 4.61 -10.13
N THR A 429 -9.02 5.86 -10.18
CA THR A 429 -8.17 7.04 -10.32
C THR A 429 -8.08 7.76 -8.99
N THR A 430 -6.86 8.13 -8.59
CA THR A 430 -6.54 8.89 -7.37
C THR A 430 -5.80 10.17 -7.74
N SER A 431 -5.45 11.00 -6.77
CA SER A 431 -4.57 12.18 -6.97
C SER A 431 -3.22 11.80 -7.60
N ASP A 432 -2.73 10.59 -7.31
CA ASP A 432 -1.43 10.07 -7.76
C ASP A 432 -1.47 9.53 -9.18
N THR A 433 -2.65 9.20 -9.70
CA THR A 433 -2.80 8.71 -11.07
C THR A 433 -2.74 9.83 -12.10
N LYS A 434 -2.17 9.53 -13.26
CA LYS A 434 -2.12 10.45 -14.41
C LYS A 434 -2.58 9.71 -15.66
N THR A 435 -3.61 10.26 -16.30
CA THR A 435 -4.18 9.69 -17.54
C THR A 435 -3.63 10.42 -18.76
N PHE A 436 -3.14 9.68 -19.73
CA PHE A 436 -2.61 10.18 -21.00
C PHE A 436 -3.36 9.59 -22.18
N GLY A 437 -3.60 10.40 -23.20
CA GLY A 437 -3.94 9.92 -24.53
C GLY A 437 -2.69 9.42 -25.27
N VAL A 438 -2.88 8.72 -26.36
CA VAL A 438 -1.81 8.19 -27.22
C VAL A 438 -1.65 9.06 -28.47
N GLU A 439 -0.41 9.47 -28.78
CA GLU A 439 -0.07 10.16 -30.02
C GLU A 439 0.07 9.17 -31.19
N LYS A 440 0.77 8.07 -30.94
CA LYS A 440 0.98 6.97 -31.88
C LYS A 440 1.53 5.75 -31.17
N TYR A 441 1.46 4.61 -31.82
CA TYR A 441 2.18 3.39 -31.45
C TYR A 441 3.00 2.87 -32.64
N ILE A 442 4.09 2.16 -32.37
CA ILE A 442 5.08 1.76 -33.38
C ILE A 442 5.47 0.31 -33.13
N PHE A 443 5.29 -0.54 -34.15
CA PHE A 443 5.76 -1.92 -34.15
C PHE A 443 7.20 -2.02 -34.66
N PRO A 444 7.97 -3.04 -34.25
CA PRO A 444 9.21 -3.38 -34.95
C PRO A 444 8.89 -3.88 -36.37
N GLY A 445 9.78 -3.62 -37.32
CA GLY A 445 9.51 -3.93 -38.74
C GLY A 445 9.32 -5.43 -39.08
N ARG A 446 9.61 -6.31 -38.10
CA ARG A 446 9.41 -7.77 -38.24
C ARG A 446 8.15 -8.30 -37.59
N PHE A 447 7.38 -7.46 -36.89
CA PHE A 447 6.10 -7.86 -36.29
C PHE A 447 5.08 -8.14 -37.40
N SER A 448 4.31 -9.22 -37.23
CA SER A 448 3.23 -9.58 -38.16
C SER A 448 1.98 -9.96 -37.37
N VAL A 449 0.83 -9.46 -37.80
CA VAL A 449 -0.48 -9.81 -37.24
C VAL A 449 -0.86 -11.27 -37.50
N PHE A 450 -0.23 -11.92 -38.51
CA PHE A 450 -0.46 -13.34 -38.83
C PHE A 450 0.32 -14.28 -37.88
N ASN A 451 1.34 -13.76 -37.18
CA ASN A 451 2.04 -14.49 -36.16
C ASN A 451 2.35 -13.52 -35.00
N PRO A 452 1.34 -13.21 -34.16
CA PRO A 452 1.41 -12.15 -33.19
C PRO A 452 2.32 -12.47 -31.99
N THR A 453 2.80 -13.71 -31.84
CA THR A 453 3.75 -14.12 -30.82
C THR A 453 5.20 -13.83 -31.18
N LEU A 454 5.49 -13.61 -32.48
CA LEU A 454 6.83 -13.25 -32.95
C LEU A 454 7.03 -11.73 -32.94
N HIS A 455 8.15 -11.29 -32.37
CA HIS A 455 8.48 -9.87 -32.24
C HIS A 455 7.39 -9.07 -31.50
N ASP A 456 6.77 -9.69 -30.51
CA ASP A 456 5.62 -9.18 -29.76
C ASP A 456 6.05 -8.07 -28.77
N ILE A 457 6.33 -6.89 -29.34
CA ILE A 457 6.66 -5.67 -28.60
C ILE A 457 6.18 -4.44 -29.37
N VAL A 458 5.70 -3.43 -28.67
CA VAL A 458 5.22 -2.17 -29.25
C VAL A 458 5.71 -0.99 -28.40
N LEU A 459 6.02 0.12 -29.06
CA LEU A 459 6.29 1.40 -28.44
C LEU A 459 5.07 2.31 -28.55
N VAL A 460 4.53 2.74 -27.43
CA VAL A 460 3.38 3.65 -27.33
C VAL A 460 3.88 5.04 -26.93
N LYS A 461 3.65 6.05 -27.77
CA LYS A 461 3.97 7.45 -27.49
C LYS A 461 2.80 8.15 -26.84
N LEU A 462 3.01 8.70 -25.66
CA LEU A 462 2.02 9.46 -24.93
C LEU A 462 1.85 10.86 -25.54
N LYS A 463 0.62 11.38 -25.54
CA LYS A 463 0.33 12.78 -25.87
C LYS A 463 0.87 13.67 -24.76
N LYS A 464 1.45 14.79 -25.17
CA LYS A 464 1.85 15.83 -24.23
C LYS A 464 0.63 16.51 -23.63
N GLN A 465 0.70 16.85 -22.35
CA GLN A 465 -0.23 17.71 -21.64
C GLN A 465 0.57 18.93 -21.18
N ASP A 466 0.12 20.14 -21.49
CA ASP A 466 0.80 21.40 -21.18
C ASP A 466 2.28 21.43 -21.63
N GLY A 467 2.56 20.89 -22.82
CA GLY A 467 3.91 20.83 -23.40
C GLY A 467 4.80 19.73 -22.85
N HIS A 468 4.38 19.01 -21.82
CA HIS A 468 5.12 17.95 -21.14
C HIS A 468 4.43 16.58 -21.26
N CYS A 469 5.23 15.51 -21.20
CA CYS A 469 4.70 14.18 -20.94
C CYS A 469 4.68 13.93 -19.42
N VAL A 470 5.16 12.78 -18.99
CA VAL A 470 5.13 12.35 -17.59
C VAL A 470 6.11 13.16 -16.73
N ARG A 471 5.61 13.75 -15.65
CA ARG A 471 6.45 14.22 -14.52
C ARG A 471 6.65 13.08 -13.55
N LYS A 472 7.89 12.90 -13.08
CA LYS A 472 8.21 11.85 -12.11
C LYS A 472 7.62 12.18 -10.75
N THR A 473 6.99 11.18 -10.14
CA THR A 473 6.53 11.20 -8.75
C THR A 473 7.04 9.95 -8.04
N GLN A 474 6.74 9.77 -6.78
CA GLN A 474 7.03 8.50 -6.08
C GLN A 474 6.26 7.31 -6.70
N PHE A 475 5.09 7.53 -7.29
CA PHE A 475 4.25 6.51 -7.92
C PHE A 475 4.44 6.39 -9.44
N ILE A 476 5.17 7.31 -10.07
CA ILE A 476 5.37 7.34 -11.53
C ILE A 476 6.84 7.60 -11.85
N GLN A 477 7.56 6.56 -12.26
CA GLN A 477 8.96 6.65 -12.69
C GLN A 477 9.25 5.62 -13.79
N PRO A 478 10.16 5.91 -14.74
CA PRO A 478 10.52 4.95 -15.76
C PRO A 478 11.41 3.83 -15.19
N ILE A 479 11.23 2.61 -15.69
CA ILE A 479 12.19 1.51 -15.53
C ILE A 479 13.41 1.75 -16.43
N CYS A 480 14.56 1.15 -16.11
CA CYS A 480 15.73 1.20 -17.01
C CYS A 480 15.59 0.16 -18.13
N LEU A 481 16.02 0.54 -19.32
CA LEU A 481 16.28 -0.42 -20.40
C LEU A 481 17.62 -1.12 -20.14
N PRO A 482 17.74 -2.43 -20.42
CA PRO A 482 19.00 -3.15 -20.30
C PRO A 482 20.00 -2.67 -21.34
N ASP A 483 21.29 -2.82 -21.05
CA ASP A 483 22.33 -2.68 -22.07
C ASP A 483 22.31 -3.87 -23.04
N LYS A 484 22.88 -3.69 -24.23
CA LYS A 484 22.97 -4.75 -25.26
C LYS A 484 23.62 -6.05 -24.79
N ALA A 485 24.62 -5.94 -23.92
CA ALA A 485 25.37 -7.06 -23.38
C ALA A 485 24.82 -7.56 -22.04
N MET A 486 23.71 -6.95 -21.55
CA MET A 486 23.15 -7.34 -20.26
C MET A 486 22.48 -8.70 -20.35
N THR A 487 23.01 -9.64 -19.59
CA THR A 487 22.42 -10.96 -19.40
C THR A 487 22.20 -11.20 -17.91
N PHE A 488 21.17 -11.98 -17.61
CA PHE A 488 20.95 -12.53 -16.28
C PHE A 488 21.15 -14.04 -16.35
N PRO A 489 21.78 -14.65 -15.35
CA PRO A 489 22.03 -16.10 -15.36
C PRO A 489 20.72 -16.89 -15.29
N ASP A 490 20.78 -18.14 -15.66
CA ASP A 490 19.68 -19.07 -15.50
C ASP A 490 19.25 -19.13 -14.03
N TYR A 491 17.94 -19.29 -13.82
CA TYR A 491 17.29 -19.28 -12.52
C TYR A 491 17.39 -17.96 -11.74
N TYR A 492 17.87 -16.89 -12.40
CA TYR A 492 17.85 -15.57 -11.78
C TYR A 492 16.44 -15.13 -11.42
N CYS A 493 16.28 -14.59 -10.21
CA CYS A 493 14.97 -14.15 -9.72
C CYS A 493 14.62 -12.77 -10.27
N CYS A 494 13.59 -12.69 -11.09
CA CYS A 494 12.98 -11.47 -11.60
C CYS A 494 11.56 -11.33 -11.05
N GLN A 495 10.89 -10.24 -11.38
CA GLN A 495 9.52 -9.99 -10.94
C GLN A 495 8.61 -9.71 -12.13
N ILE A 496 7.41 -10.26 -12.06
CA ILE A 496 6.28 -9.90 -12.90
C ILE A 496 5.29 -9.07 -12.10
N THR A 497 4.59 -8.17 -12.75
CA THR A 497 3.65 -7.25 -12.11
C THR A 497 2.51 -6.94 -13.06
N GLY A 498 1.28 -6.96 -12.56
CA GLY A 498 0.10 -6.63 -13.35
C GLY A 498 -1.21 -6.65 -12.59
N TRP A 499 -2.30 -6.37 -13.28
CA TRP A 499 -3.68 -6.40 -12.78
C TRP A 499 -4.46 -7.61 -13.27
N GLY A 500 -3.81 -8.54 -13.97
CA GLY A 500 -4.42 -9.68 -14.63
C GLY A 500 -5.22 -10.61 -13.72
N HIS A 501 -5.88 -11.56 -14.32
CA HIS A 501 -6.72 -12.50 -13.61
C HIS A 501 -5.91 -13.35 -12.63
N MET A 502 -6.47 -13.57 -11.45
CA MET A 502 -5.84 -14.39 -10.41
C MET A 502 -5.89 -15.90 -10.69
N HIS A 503 -6.68 -16.32 -11.69
CA HIS A 503 -6.77 -17.68 -12.22
C HIS A 503 -7.53 -17.64 -13.55
N GLU A 504 -7.39 -18.67 -14.40
CA GLU A 504 -7.96 -18.74 -15.77
C GLU A 504 -9.47 -18.48 -15.85
N LYS A 505 -10.22 -18.78 -14.78
CA LYS A 505 -11.68 -18.61 -14.72
C LYS A 505 -12.10 -17.34 -13.97
N ALA A 506 -11.18 -16.45 -13.62
CA ALA A 506 -11.53 -15.21 -12.93
C ALA A 506 -12.11 -14.20 -13.93
N ASN A 507 -13.16 -13.48 -13.49
CA ASN A 507 -13.85 -12.48 -14.32
C ASN A 507 -13.62 -11.05 -13.83
N LYS A 508 -12.68 -10.83 -12.89
CA LYS A 508 -12.45 -9.51 -12.28
C LYS A 508 -10.97 -9.21 -12.15
N TYR A 509 -10.61 -8.01 -12.57
CA TYR A 509 -9.33 -7.39 -12.26
C TYR A 509 -9.34 -6.85 -10.82
N SER A 510 -8.16 -6.79 -10.20
CA SER A 510 -8.02 -6.39 -8.79
C SER A 510 -6.95 -5.32 -8.61
N ASN A 511 -6.41 -5.23 -7.41
CA ASN A 511 -5.24 -4.42 -7.11
C ASN A 511 -4.04 -4.93 -7.89
N LEU A 512 -3.06 -4.05 -8.10
CA LEU A 512 -1.78 -4.41 -8.70
C LEU A 512 -1.14 -5.57 -7.91
N GLN A 513 -0.81 -6.64 -8.61
CA GLN A 513 -0.19 -7.83 -8.05
C GLN A 513 1.27 -7.92 -8.48
N GLU A 514 2.11 -8.58 -7.67
CA GLU A 514 3.50 -8.88 -8.01
C GLU A 514 3.85 -10.34 -7.69
N ALA A 515 4.75 -10.92 -8.48
CA ALA A 515 5.31 -12.24 -8.17
C ALA A 515 6.76 -12.35 -8.57
N GLY A 516 7.51 -13.15 -7.79
CA GLY A 516 8.86 -13.57 -8.14
C GLY A 516 8.83 -14.76 -9.08
N VAL A 517 9.51 -14.66 -10.22
CA VAL A 517 9.69 -15.73 -11.21
C VAL A 517 11.18 -15.93 -11.49
N ARG A 518 11.56 -17.13 -11.90
CA ARG A 518 12.93 -17.46 -12.27
C ARG A 518 13.06 -17.59 -13.77
N ILE A 519 14.14 -17.05 -14.35
CA ILE A 519 14.48 -17.25 -15.75
C ILE A 519 14.82 -18.72 -15.95
N PHE A 520 14.20 -19.39 -16.92
CA PHE A 520 14.56 -20.74 -17.32
C PHE A 520 15.64 -20.74 -18.40
N PRO A 521 16.51 -21.77 -18.41
CA PRO A 521 17.45 -22.01 -19.52
C PRO A 521 16.70 -22.07 -20.87
N PHE A 522 17.28 -21.46 -21.90
CA PHE A 522 16.66 -21.49 -23.24
C PHE A 522 16.46 -22.91 -23.75
N GLU A 523 17.45 -23.78 -23.51
CA GLU A 523 17.44 -25.19 -23.91
C GLU A 523 16.26 -25.96 -23.29
N ARG A 524 15.87 -25.60 -22.07
CA ARG A 524 14.67 -26.20 -21.43
C ARG A 524 13.40 -25.73 -22.10
N CYS A 525 13.31 -24.47 -22.52
CA CYS A 525 12.11 -23.94 -23.17
C CYS A 525 11.81 -24.51 -24.54
N ILE A 526 12.87 -24.84 -25.30
CA ILE A 526 12.76 -25.41 -26.64
C ILE A 526 12.59 -26.93 -26.66
N GLN A 527 12.48 -27.58 -25.50
CA GLN A 527 12.16 -28.99 -25.44
C GLN A 527 10.77 -29.25 -26.02
N PRO A 528 10.57 -30.35 -26.78
CA PRO A 528 9.29 -30.64 -27.44
C PRO A 528 8.11 -30.69 -26.45
N GLU A 529 8.32 -31.20 -25.24
CA GLU A 529 7.32 -31.29 -24.16
C GLU A 529 7.00 -29.93 -23.54
N VAL A 530 7.87 -28.91 -23.72
CA VAL A 530 7.63 -27.54 -23.24
C VAL A 530 7.01 -26.71 -24.35
N TYR A 531 7.79 -26.19 -25.28
CA TYR A 531 7.28 -25.33 -26.36
C TYR A 531 7.92 -25.61 -27.73
N GLY A 532 8.94 -26.46 -27.79
CA GLY A 532 9.62 -26.81 -29.04
C GLY A 532 10.11 -25.57 -29.81
N ASN A 533 9.90 -25.57 -31.10
CA ASN A 533 10.31 -24.52 -32.02
C ASN A 533 9.46 -23.23 -31.96
N HIS A 534 8.46 -23.17 -31.08
CA HIS A 534 7.64 -21.96 -30.91
C HIS A 534 8.41 -20.86 -30.16
N VAL A 535 9.41 -21.22 -29.36
CA VAL A 535 10.28 -20.26 -28.64
C VAL A 535 11.52 -19.97 -29.48
N THR A 536 11.79 -18.69 -29.69
CA THR A 536 12.94 -18.21 -30.49
C THR A 536 13.96 -17.49 -29.61
N SER A 537 15.17 -17.21 -30.14
CA SER A 537 16.23 -16.47 -29.43
C SER A 537 15.85 -15.04 -28.97
N ASN A 538 14.76 -14.49 -29.54
CA ASN A 538 14.19 -13.19 -29.15
C ASN A 538 13.18 -13.30 -27.99
N MET A 539 13.04 -14.47 -27.41
CA MET A 539 12.15 -14.75 -26.29
C MET A 539 12.96 -15.22 -25.08
N VAL A 540 12.37 -15.10 -23.92
CA VAL A 540 12.87 -15.64 -22.65
C VAL A 540 11.71 -16.28 -21.91
N CYS A 541 11.95 -17.45 -21.30
CA CYS A 541 10.98 -18.10 -20.46
C CYS A 541 11.25 -17.80 -19.00
N ALA A 542 10.21 -17.56 -18.24
CA ALA A 542 10.33 -17.43 -16.80
C ALA A 542 9.06 -17.96 -16.10
N GLY A 543 9.24 -18.49 -14.90
CA GLY A 543 8.14 -19.05 -14.10
C GLY A 543 8.64 -19.57 -12.77
N THR A 544 7.82 -20.41 -12.11
CA THR A 544 8.20 -21.13 -10.89
C THR A 544 7.71 -22.58 -10.97
N ASP A 545 8.33 -23.44 -10.16
CA ASP A 545 7.90 -24.83 -10.02
C ASP A 545 6.56 -24.97 -9.23
N ARG A 546 6.01 -23.85 -8.71
CA ARG A 546 4.84 -23.80 -7.82
C ARG A 546 3.65 -23.04 -8.42
N CYS A 547 3.38 -23.18 -9.73
CA CYS A 547 2.19 -22.59 -10.36
C CYS A 547 2.08 -21.05 -10.21
N VAL A 548 3.19 -20.31 -10.26
CA VAL A 548 3.22 -18.85 -10.29
C VAL A 548 3.50 -18.41 -11.71
N ASP A 549 2.59 -17.63 -12.31
CA ASP A 549 2.71 -17.16 -13.69
C ASP A 549 1.89 -15.88 -13.91
N ALA A 550 2.18 -15.19 -15.03
CA ALA A 550 1.34 -14.13 -15.56
C ALA A 550 0.06 -14.72 -16.17
N CYS A 551 -1.05 -13.99 -16.08
CA CYS A 551 -2.34 -14.43 -16.60
C CYS A 551 -2.98 -13.36 -17.49
N GLN A 552 -4.22 -13.62 -17.96
CA GLN A 552 -4.96 -12.70 -18.82
C GLN A 552 -5.07 -11.31 -18.16
N GLY A 553 -4.73 -10.26 -18.92
CA GLY A 553 -4.67 -8.88 -18.44
C GLY A 553 -3.29 -8.41 -17.99
N ASP A 554 -2.30 -9.32 -17.83
CA ASP A 554 -0.90 -8.96 -17.57
C ASP A 554 -0.11 -8.75 -18.87
N SER A 555 -0.66 -9.12 -20.03
CA SER A 555 -0.07 -8.94 -21.36
C SER A 555 0.52 -7.54 -21.55
N GLY A 556 1.77 -7.47 -21.99
CA GLY A 556 2.50 -6.23 -22.18
C GLY A 556 3.18 -5.68 -20.91
N GLY A 557 2.90 -6.27 -19.75
CA GLY A 557 3.55 -5.95 -18.48
C GLY A 557 5.03 -6.39 -18.44
N PRO A 558 5.77 -5.96 -17.40
CA PRO A 558 7.20 -6.19 -17.30
C PRO A 558 7.58 -7.55 -16.71
N LEU A 559 8.61 -8.17 -17.26
CA LEU A 559 9.54 -9.02 -16.53
C LEU A 559 10.69 -8.11 -16.08
N ALA A 560 10.66 -7.69 -14.82
CA ALA A 560 11.61 -6.75 -14.24
C ALA A 560 12.69 -7.49 -13.45
N CYS A 561 13.96 -7.36 -13.86
CA CYS A 561 15.09 -7.94 -13.16
C CYS A 561 15.90 -6.84 -12.47
N VAL A 562 16.34 -7.09 -11.23
CA VAL A 562 17.05 -6.10 -10.41
C VAL A 562 18.53 -6.40 -10.39
N LYS A 563 19.36 -5.44 -10.78
CA LYS A 563 20.81 -5.49 -10.65
C LYS A 563 21.28 -4.21 -9.97
N ASP A 564 22.11 -4.33 -8.95
CA ASP A 564 22.69 -3.19 -8.21
C ASP A 564 21.62 -2.17 -7.75
N ASP A 565 20.51 -2.68 -7.18
CA ASP A 565 19.33 -1.90 -6.76
C ASP A 565 18.63 -1.10 -7.87
N VAL A 566 18.89 -1.41 -9.12
CA VAL A 566 18.24 -0.82 -10.29
C VAL A 566 17.41 -1.88 -11.00
N SER A 567 16.16 -1.55 -11.29
CA SER A 567 15.24 -2.43 -12.05
C SER A 567 15.38 -2.21 -13.54
N PHE A 568 15.53 -3.30 -14.29
CA PHE A 568 15.64 -3.32 -15.74
C PHE A 568 14.48 -4.07 -16.36
N LEU A 569 13.92 -3.54 -17.44
CA LEU A 569 12.92 -4.22 -18.26
C LEU A 569 13.62 -5.31 -19.09
N TYR A 570 13.66 -6.53 -18.59
CA TYR A 570 14.32 -7.64 -19.25
C TYR A 570 13.41 -8.38 -20.25
N GLY A 571 12.11 -8.48 -19.93
CA GLY A 571 11.11 -9.08 -20.79
C GLY A 571 9.80 -8.31 -20.80
N VAL A 572 8.97 -8.58 -21.82
CA VAL A 572 7.58 -8.12 -21.94
C VAL A 572 6.68 -9.35 -21.95
N ILE A 573 5.69 -9.40 -21.07
CA ILE A 573 4.73 -10.52 -20.98
C ILE A 573 4.05 -10.67 -22.34
N SER A 574 4.15 -11.86 -22.95
CA SER A 574 3.70 -12.12 -24.30
C SER A 574 2.66 -13.25 -24.38
N TRP A 575 3.05 -14.50 -24.09
CA TRP A 575 2.16 -15.65 -24.18
C TRP A 575 2.58 -16.79 -23.25
N GLY A 576 1.73 -17.83 -23.15
CA GLY A 576 1.99 -19.06 -22.42
C GLY A 576 0.89 -20.08 -22.68
N ASP A 577 1.09 -21.33 -22.26
CA ASP A 577 0.08 -22.39 -22.32
C ASP A 577 -0.78 -22.39 -21.04
N GLY A 578 -1.79 -21.51 -21.00
CA GLY A 578 -2.61 -21.25 -19.82
C GLY A 578 -1.88 -20.42 -18.76
N CYS A 579 -2.39 -20.41 -17.54
CA CYS A 579 -1.81 -19.65 -16.43
C CYS A 579 -1.31 -20.60 -15.34
N GLY A 580 0.01 -20.65 -15.10
CA GLY A 580 0.62 -21.42 -14.02
C GLY A 580 0.53 -22.94 -14.17
N LYS A 581 0.52 -23.47 -15.38
CA LYS A 581 0.59 -24.92 -15.60
C LYS A 581 1.99 -25.44 -15.27
N THR A 582 2.04 -26.54 -14.55
CA THR A 582 3.30 -27.23 -14.22
C THR A 582 4.07 -27.57 -15.51
N GLY A 583 5.35 -27.21 -15.57
CA GLY A 583 6.22 -27.48 -16.72
C GLY A 583 6.02 -26.54 -17.92
N LYS A 584 5.09 -25.57 -17.85
CA LYS A 584 4.82 -24.60 -18.91
C LYS A 584 5.08 -23.18 -18.39
N PRO A 585 6.34 -22.68 -18.46
CA PRO A 585 6.66 -21.32 -18.00
C PRO A 585 6.05 -20.28 -18.94
N GLY A 586 5.80 -19.06 -18.41
CA GLY A 586 5.43 -17.91 -19.24
C GLY A 586 6.54 -17.56 -20.24
N VAL A 587 6.15 -17.07 -21.41
CA VAL A 587 7.06 -16.64 -22.49
C VAL A 587 6.98 -15.13 -22.65
N TYR A 588 8.14 -14.50 -22.66
CA TYR A 588 8.34 -13.05 -22.66
C TYR A 588 9.16 -12.63 -23.87
N THR A 589 8.81 -11.51 -24.48
CA THR A 589 9.67 -10.90 -25.52
C THR A 589 10.94 -10.37 -24.89
N LYS A 590 12.12 -10.85 -25.32
CA LYS A 590 13.44 -10.50 -24.77
C LYS A 590 13.84 -9.08 -25.15
N VAL A 591 13.75 -8.12 -24.23
CA VAL A 591 13.92 -6.67 -24.51
C VAL A 591 15.31 -6.32 -25.01
N VAL A 592 16.36 -7.02 -24.55
CA VAL A 592 17.74 -6.82 -25.03
C VAL A 592 17.83 -6.86 -26.56
N SER A 593 17.07 -7.74 -27.22
CA SER A 593 17.02 -7.85 -28.68
C SER A 593 16.48 -6.59 -29.38
N TYR A 594 15.75 -5.74 -28.67
CA TYR A 594 15.07 -4.56 -29.21
C TYR A 594 15.60 -3.22 -28.71
N VAL A 595 16.57 -3.20 -27.80
CA VAL A 595 17.08 -1.97 -27.17
C VAL A 595 17.56 -0.93 -28.20
N ASN A 596 18.22 -1.36 -29.27
CA ASN A 596 18.66 -0.44 -30.32
C ASN A 596 17.47 0.19 -31.05
N TRP A 597 16.48 -0.61 -31.42
CA TRP A 597 15.25 -0.14 -32.06
C TRP A 597 14.52 0.86 -31.15
N ILE A 598 14.35 0.52 -29.86
CA ILE A 598 13.72 1.39 -28.85
C ILE A 598 14.48 2.71 -28.76
N ASN A 599 15.79 2.67 -28.54
CA ASN A 599 16.62 3.87 -28.40
C ASN A 599 16.64 4.74 -29.66
N THR A 600 16.63 4.13 -30.87
CA THR A 600 16.55 4.88 -32.13
C THR A 600 15.26 5.66 -32.24
N ILE A 601 14.13 5.09 -31.81
CA ILE A 601 12.82 5.76 -31.86
C ILE A 601 12.71 6.85 -30.80
N ILE A 602 13.13 6.55 -29.55
CA ILE A 602 13.01 7.49 -28.41
C ILE A 602 13.92 8.71 -28.63
N LYS A 603 15.13 8.53 -29.18
CA LYS A 603 16.12 9.61 -29.40
C LYS A 603 15.88 10.42 -30.67
N ARG A 604 14.98 9.99 -31.59
CA ARG A 604 14.66 10.78 -32.78
C ARG A 604 14.06 12.13 -32.36
N LYS A 605 14.82 13.21 -32.58
CA LYS A 605 14.26 14.58 -32.52
C LYS A 605 13.16 14.71 -33.57
N PRO A 606 12.03 15.40 -33.27
CA PRO A 606 11.06 15.76 -34.31
C PRO A 606 11.82 16.46 -35.43
N LYS A 607 11.62 16.05 -36.69
CA LYS A 607 12.05 16.85 -37.82
C LYS A 607 11.36 18.21 -37.65
N SER A 608 12.10 19.30 -37.53
CA SER A 608 11.57 20.64 -37.67
C SER A 608 10.86 20.70 -39.03
N LYS A 609 9.57 20.98 -39.02
CA LYS A 609 8.82 21.35 -40.24
C LYS A 609 9.27 22.71 -40.71
#